data_0b22fdd384221886a32c7a911297e8df
#
_entry.id   0b22fdd384221886a32c7a911297e8df
#
_cell.length_a   1.000
_cell.length_b   1.000
_cell.length_c   1.000
_cell.angle_alpha   90.00
_cell.angle_beta   90.00
_cell.angle_gamma   90.00
#
_symmetry.space_group_name_H-M   'P 1'
#
loop_
_entity.id
_entity.type
_entity.pdbx_description
1 polymer ?
#
loop_
_entity_poly.entity_id
_entity_poly.type
_entity_poly.pdbx_seq_one_letter_code
_entity_poly.pdbx_strand_id
1 'polypeptide(L)'
;RGDIDAVAVTCAPGLIGALLVGVNFAKSAALALGVPLIPVHHVRGHIAANYIAYPELEPPFVCLAISGGNTLICDVRDYTDLRILGATRDDAAGECFDKTARVLGLPYPGGKPIDDLSKTGDDRKYKLPIGHVDGCQYDMSFSGLKTAVINLAHTAEQKGEPLDKASLALLLRRV
;
A
#
# COMPACT_ATOMS: atom_id res chain seq x y z
N ARG A 1 -6.49 -30.72 21.04
CA ARG A 1 -5.38 -31.01 20.08
C ARG A 1 -5.89 -31.55 18.74
N GLY A 2 -7.05 -32.21 18.70
CA GLY A 2 -7.58 -32.83 17.47
C GLY A 2 -8.31 -31.88 16.52
N ASP A 3 -8.42 -30.59 16.84
CA ASP A 3 -9.22 -29.64 16.07
C ASP A 3 -8.36 -28.69 15.20
N ILE A 4 -7.02 -28.89 15.19
CA ILE A 4 -6.09 -28.07 14.44
C ILE A 4 -5.23 -28.96 13.54
N ASP A 5 -5.32 -28.77 12.24
CA ASP A 5 -4.61 -29.54 11.22
C ASP A 5 -3.29 -28.89 10.78
N ALA A 6 -3.17 -27.58 10.92
CA ALA A 6 -1.97 -26.81 10.56
C ALA A 6 -1.89 -25.49 11.31
N VAL A 7 -0.69 -24.90 11.40
CA VAL A 7 -0.46 -23.53 11.87
C VAL A 7 0.04 -22.68 10.70
N ALA A 8 -0.68 -21.62 10.33
CA ALA A 8 -0.26 -20.67 9.31
C ALA A 8 0.26 -19.39 9.95
N VAL A 9 1.33 -18.80 9.38
CA VAL A 9 1.91 -17.55 9.88
C VAL A 9 2.51 -16.72 8.77
N THR A 10 2.30 -15.40 8.84
CA THR A 10 2.99 -14.47 7.95
C THR A 10 4.48 -14.46 8.26
N CYS A 11 5.30 -14.75 7.23
CA CYS A 11 6.75 -14.86 7.37
C CYS A 11 7.54 -13.73 6.67
N ALA A 12 6.96 -13.10 5.65
CA ALA A 12 7.56 -12.00 4.87
C ALA A 12 6.54 -11.43 3.86
N PRO A 13 6.77 -10.18 3.35
CA PRO A 13 7.51 -9.10 3.99
C PRO A 13 6.79 -8.54 5.22
N GLY A 14 7.45 -7.64 5.98
CA GLY A 14 6.85 -6.95 7.13
C GLY A 14 7.89 -6.47 8.14
N LEU A 15 7.42 -5.88 9.22
CA LEU A 15 8.26 -5.40 10.31
C LEU A 15 8.96 -6.59 11.00
N ILE A 16 10.29 -6.59 10.97
CA ILE A 16 11.13 -7.71 11.43
C ILE A 16 10.78 -8.15 12.86
N GLY A 17 10.58 -7.19 13.78
CA GLY A 17 10.22 -7.50 15.16
C GLY A 17 8.89 -8.25 15.28
N ALA A 18 7.85 -7.80 14.59
CA ALA A 18 6.54 -8.44 14.58
C ALA A 18 6.60 -9.84 13.93
N LEU A 19 7.33 -9.97 12.82
CA LEU A 19 7.52 -11.25 12.14
C LEU A 19 8.24 -12.26 13.04
N LEU A 20 9.32 -11.84 13.71
CA LEU A 20 10.07 -12.73 14.61
C LEU A 20 9.20 -13.25 15.75
N VAL A 21 8.39 -12.40 16.38
CA VAL A 21 7.48 -12.83 17.45
C VAL A 21 6.46 -13.86 16.91
N GLY A 22 5.78 -13.52 15.80
CA GLY A 22 4.77 -14.38 15.19
C GLY A 22 5.32 -15.72 14.74
N VAL A 23 6.45 -15.70 14.01
CA VAL A 23 7.07 -16.91 13.44
C VAL A 23 7.60 -17.83 14.57
N ASN A 24 8.23 -17.29 15.62
CA ASN A 24 8.70 -18.11 16.72
C ASN A 24 7.55 -18.74 17.50
N PHE A 25 6.48 -17.98 17.76
CA PHE A 25 5.27 -18.53 18.38
C PHE A 25 4.67 -19.66 17.53
N ALA A 26 4.49 -19.42 16.22
CA ALA A 26 3.90 -20.39 15.32
C ALA A 26 4.73 -21.67 15.18
N LYS A 27 6.08 -21.56 15.13
CA LYS A 27 6.99 -22.72 15.15
C LYS A 27 6.83 -23.55 16.41
N SER A 28 6.79 -22.89 17.57
CA SER A 28 6.63 -23.59 18.84
C SER A 28 5.27 -24.26 18.96
N ALA A 29 4.19 -23.59 18.50
CA ALA A 29 2.84 -24.16 18.50
C ALA A 29 2.72 -25.35 17.56
N ALA A 30 3.22 -25.23 16.32
CA ALA A 30 3.21 -26.31 15.36
C ALA A 30 3.97 -27.56 15.85
N LEU A 31 5.15 -27.33 16.46
CA LEU A 31 5.95 -28.40 17.07
C LEU A 31 5.22 -29.09 18.24
N ALA A 32 4.63 -28.30 19.14
CA ALA A 32 3.90 -28.84 20.30
C ALA A 32 2.63 -29.59 19.93
N LEU A 33 1.98 -29.20 18.85
CA LEU A 33 0.77 -29.84 18.33
C LEU A 33 1.08 -31.03 17.41
N GLY A 34 2.30 -31.10 16.86
CA GLY A 34 2.68 -32.12 15.85
C GLY A 34 2.03 -31.90 14.50
N VAL A 35 1.77 -30.64 14.11
CA VAL A 35 1.08 -30.26 12.86
C VAL A 35 2.00 -29.46 11.95
N PRO A 36 1.73 -29.41 10.63
CA PRO A 36 2.50 -28.63 9.67
C PRO A 36 2.50 -27.13 9.98
N LEU A 37 3.62 -26.45 9.69
CA LEU A 37 3.73 -25.00 9.67
C LEU A 37 3.65 -24.49 8.24
N ILE A 38 2.73 -23.56 7.97
CA ILE A 38 2.49 -23.00 6.64
C ILE A 38 2.99 -21.54 6.62
N PRO A 39 4.09 -21.25 5.90
CA PRO A 39 4.55 -19.88 5.72
C PRO A 39 3.65 -19.12 4.75
N VAL A 40 3.16 -17.94 5.16
CA VAL A 40 2.29 -17.10 4.34
C VAL A 40 3.03 -15.81 3.95
N HIS A 41 2.99 -15.48 2.67
CA HIS A 41 3.52 -14.22 2.17
C HIS A 41 2.51 -13.08 2.45
N HIS A 42 2.94 -12.00 3.09
CA HIS A 42 2.08 -10.90 3.55
C HIS A 42 1.20 -10.29 2.44
N VAL A 43 1.78 -10.00 1.28
CA VAL A 43 1.03 -9.42 0.14
C VAL A 43 0.02 -10.43 -0.43
N ARG A 44 0.37 -11.73 -0.48
CA ARG A 44 -0.60 -12.78 -0.87
C ARG A 44 -1.76 -12.86 0.13
N GLY A 45 -1.48 -12.63 1.42
CA GLY A 45 -2.52 -12.53 2.45
C GLY A 45 -3.48 -11.36 2.21
N HIS A 46 -2.95 -10.18 1.80
CA HIS A 46 -3.80 -9.04 1.41
C HIS A 46 -4.70 -9.35 0.22
N ILE A 47 -4.18 -10.01 -0.81
CA ILE A 47 -4.97 -10.41 -1.97
C ILE A 47 -6.02 -11.44 -1.58
N ALA A 48 -5.64 -12.45 -0.79
CA ALA A 48 -6.53 -13.51 -0.34
C ALA A 48 -7.65 -13.02 0.60
N ALA A 49 -7.45 -11.88 1.30
CA ALA A 49 -8.49 -11.27 2.12
C ALA A 49 -9.75 -10.88 1.32
N ASN A 50 -9.61 -10.64 0.01
CA ASN A 50 -10.77 -10.37 -0.85
C ASN A 50 -11.71 -11.57 -0.96
N TYR A 51 -11.21 -12.80 -0.91
CA TYR A 51 -12.05 -14.01 -0.93
C TYR A 51 -12.94 -14.15 0.32
N ILE A 52 -12.55 -13.50 1.45
CA ILE A 52 -13.38 -13.45 2.66
C ILE A 52 -14.49 -12.42 2.50
N ALA A 53 -14.17 -11.25 1.92
CA ALA A 53 -15.12 -10.17 1.71
C ALA A 53 -16.08 -10.44 0.54
N TYR A 54 -15.59 -11.15 -0.48
CA TYR A 54 -16.30 -11.48 -1.72
C TYR A 54 -16.14 -12.98 -2.00
N PRO A 55 -16.92 -13.84 -1.37
CA PRO A 55 -16.81 -15.31 -1.51
C PRO A 55 -17.02 -15.81 -2.95
N GLU A 56 -17.70 -15.01 -3.78
CA GLU A 56 -17.94 -15.28 -5.20
C GLU A 56 -16.76 -14.94 -6.10
N LEU A 57 -15.71 -14.26 -5.57
CA LEU A 57 -14.55 -13.90 -6.35
C LEU A 57 -13.68 -15.13 -6.63
N GLU A 58 -13.50 -15.43 -7.90
CA GLU A 58 -12.65 -16.54 -8.36
C GLU A 58 -11.59 -16.06 -9.34
N PRO A 59 -10.39 -16.65 -9.34
CA PRO A 59 -9.40 -16.41 -10.39
C PRO A 59 -9.92 -16.86 -11.77
N PRO A 60 -9.44 -16.25 -12.90
CA PRO A 60 -8.38 -15.24 -12.93
C PRO A 60 -8.91 -13.80 -12.79
N PHE A 61 -8.11 -12.93 -12.17
CA PHE A 61 -8.37 -11.47 -12.11
C PHE A 61 -7.07 -10.69 -11.93
N VAL A 62 -7.13 -9.37 -12.21
CA VAL A 62 -6.03 -8.44 -11.91
C VAL A 62 -6.30 -7.77 -10.57
N CYS A 63 -5.29 -7.75 -9.70
CA CYS A 63 -5.34 -7.12 -8.38
C CYS A 63 -4.35 -5.98 -8.29
N LEU A 64 -4.81 -4.80 -7.86
CA LEU A 64 -3.96 -3.70 -7.44
C LEU A 64 -3.84 -3.74 -5.91
N ALA A 65 -2.69 -4.17 -5.42
CA ALA A 65 -2.39 -4.22 -3.99
C ALA A 65 -1.69 -2.93 -3.56
N ILE A 66 -2.37 -2.10 -2.75
CA ILE A 66 -1.85 -0.82 -2.24
C ILE A 66 -1.80 -0.87 -0.72
N SER A 67 -0.64 -0.54 -0.16
CA SER A 67 -0.44 -0.41 1.28
C SER A 67 0.62 0.65 1.60
N GLY A 68 0.92 0.83 2.89
CA GLY A 68 2.00 1.72 3.33
C GLY A 68 3.40 1.30 2.88
N GLY A 69 3.62 0.02 2.59
CA GLY A 69 4.94 -0.50 2.21
C GLY A 69 4.98 -1.21 0.85
N ASN A 70 3.84 -1.40 0.19
CA ASN A 70 3.77 -2.13 -1.08
C ASN A 70 2.76 -1.48 -2.03
N THR A 71 3.13 -1.39 -3.31
CA THR A 71 2.23 -1.03 -4.40
C THR A 71 2.56 -1.90 -5.59
N LEU A 72 1.64 -2.83 -5.91
CA LEU A 72 1.86 -3.89 -6.90
C LEU A 72 0.62 -4.07 -7.77
N ILE A 73 0.83 -4.32 -9.06
CA ILE A 73 -0.19 -4.86 -9.96
C ILE A 73 0.10 -6.34 -10.15
N CYS A 74 -0.88 -7.18 -9.82
CA CYS A 74 -0.74 -8.63 -9.84
C CYS A 74 -1.77 -9.27 -10.78
N ASP A 75 -1.31 -10.20 -11.62
CA ASP A 75 -2.13 -11.14 -12.38
C ASP A 75 -2.34 -12.37 -11.48
N VAL A 76 -3.54 -12.53 -10.95
CA VAL A 76 -3.95 -13.66 -10.11
C VAL A 76 -4.58 -14.69 -11.02
N ARG A 77 -3.82 -15.72 -11.40
CA ARG A 77 -4.25 -16.74 -12.35
C ARG A 77 -4.99 -17.90 -11.70
N ASP A 78 -4.60 -18.17 -10.44
CA ASP A 78 -5.18 -19.21 -9.60
C ASP A 78 -4.97 -18.81 -8.14
N TYR A 79 -5.59 -19.45 -7.20
CA TYR A 79 -5.45 -19.22 -5.74
C TYR A 79 -3.99 -19.27 -5.26
N THR A 80 -3.15 -20.06 -5.94
CA THR A 80 -1.73 -20.22 -5.62
C THR A 80 -0.78 -19.65 -6.67
N ASP A 81 -1.26 -19.34 -7.89
CA ASP A 81 -0.45 -18.77 -8.97
C ASP A 81 -0.71 -17.27 -9.12
N LEU A 82 0.30 -16.49 -8.74
CA LEU A 82 0.29 -15.03 -8.79
C LEU A 82 1.55 -14.53 -9.49
N ARG A 83 1.37 -13.69 -10.50
CA ARG A 83 2.45 -13.02 -11.23
C ARG A 83 2.39 -11.52 -10.99
N ILE A 84 3.51 -10.91 -10.61
CA ILE A 84 3.64 -9.45 -10.54
C ILE A 84 3.79 -8.93 -11.97
N LEU A 85 2.88 -8.04 -12.38
CA LEU A 85 2.92 -7.34 -13.67
C LEU A 85 3.71 -6.03 -13.56
N GLY A 86 3.58 -5.32 -12.44
CA GLY A 86 4.28 -4.08 -12.15
C GLY A 86 4.33 -3.79 -10.67
N ALA A 87 5.27 -2.94 -10.28
CA ALA A 87 5.50 -2.51 -8.91
C ALA A 87 5.94 -1.07 -8.85
N THR A 88 5.84 -0.45 -7.67
CA THR A 88 6.53 0.82 -7.46
C THR A 88 8.05 0.62 -7.48
N ARG A 89 8.75 1.58 -8.08
CA ARG A 89 10.22 1.60 -8.15
C ARG A 89 10.87 2.37 -7.01
N ASP A 90 10.05 3.06 -6.23
CA ASP A 90 10.50 3.89 -5.11
C ASP A 90 9.48 3.83 -3.94
N ASP A 91 8.97 4.96 -3.46
CA ASP A 91 7.98 5.00 -2.38
C ASP A 91 6.71 4.19 -2.77
N ALA A 92 6.11 3.47 -1.84
CA ALA A 92 4.77 2.93 -2.03
C ALA A 92 3.73 4.06 -2.05
N ALA A 93 2.60 3.86 -2.70
CA ALA A 93 1.53 4.86 -2.76
C ALA A 93 1.06 5.28 -1.36
N GLY A 94 0.83 4.32 -0.45
CA GLY A 94 0.46 4.61 0.93
C GLY A 94 1.53 5.40 1.68
N GLU A 95 2.80 5.08 1.48
CA GLU A 95 3.93 5.84 2.03
C GLU A 95 3.97 7.28 1.49
N CYS A 96 3.71 7.46 0.20
CA CYS A 96 3.59 8.78 -0.42
C CYS A 96 2.44 9.58 0.21
N PHE A 97 1.27 8.98 0.42
CA PHE A 97 0.16 9.60 1.14
C PHE A 97 0.53 9.98 2.57
N ASP A 98 1.18 9.11 3.31
CA ASP A 98 1.60 9.38 4.69
C ASP A 98 2.59 10.55 4.77
N LYS A 99 3.59 10.58 3.88
CA LYS A 99 4.59 11.65 3.81
C LYS A 99 3.98 12.99 3.39
N THR A 100 3.08 12.99 2.42
CA THR A 100 2.38 14.21 1.96
C THR A 100 1.37 14.71 2.98
N ALA A 101 0.64 13.82 3.66
CA ALA A 101 -0.23 14.18 4.78
C ALA A 101 0.52 14.91 5.88
N ARG A 102 1.71 14.44 6.23
CA ARG A 102 2.58 15.12 7.22
C ARG A 102 2.95 16.54 6.79
N VAL A 103 3.31 16.73 5.51
CA VAL A 103 3.62 18.07 4.96
C VAL A 103 2.40 19.00 5.03
N LEU A 104 1.21 18.45 4.79
CA LEU A 104 -0.05 19.19 4.86
C LEU A 104 -0.56 19.41 6.31
N GLY A 105 0.14 18.86 7.32
CA GLY A 105 -0.28 18.92 8.72
C GLY A 105 -1.51 18.07 9.03
N LEU A 106 -1.73 16.98 8.28
CA LEU A 106 -2.82 16.03 8.48
C LEU A 106 -2.40 14.86 9.40
N PRO A 107 -3.36 14.18 10.04
CA PRO A 107 -3.09 13.03 10.90
C PRO A 107 -2.47 11.84 10.16
N TYR A 108 -1.82 10.96 10.90
CA TYR A 108 -1.36 9.65 10.45
C TYR A 108 -2.35 8.53 10.89
N PRO A 109 -2.66 7.54 10.05
CA PRO A 109 -2.25 7.34 8.65
C PRO A 109 -2.87 8.35 7.69
N GLY A 110 -2.10 8.79 6.67
CA GLY A 110 -2.44 9.91 5.80
C GLY A 110 -3.51 9.64 4.74
N GLY A 111 -3.71 8.37 4.37
CA GLY A 111 -4.60 8.02 3.25
C GLY A 111 -6.03 8.53 3.43
N LYS A 112 -6.69 8.18 4.53
CA LYS A 112 -8.07 8.62 4.80
C LYS A 112 -8.20 10.15 4.97
N PRO A 113 -7.36 10.84 5.74
CA PRO A 113 -7.41 12.30 5.83
C PRO A 113 -7.26 13.01 4.47
N ILE A 114 -6.38 12.52 3.59
CA ILE A 114 -6.23 13.06 2.24
C ILE A 114 -7.49 12.79 1.40
N ASP A 115 -8.06 11.58 1.46
CA ASP A 115 -9.29 11.26 0.74
C ASP A 115 -10.45 12.16 1.19
N ASP A 116 -10.63 12.34 2.50
CA ASP A 116 -11.70 13.19 3.04
C ASP A 116 -11.51 14.66 2.64
N LEU A 117 -10.28 15.18 2.71
CA LEU A 117 -9.97 16.55 2.34
C LEU A 117 -10.13 16.80 0.84
N SER A 118 -9.83 15.81 0.01
CA SER A 118 -9.90 15.90 -1.46
C SER A 118 -11.29 16.23 -2.00
N LYS A 119 -12.34 15.94 -1.23
CA LYS A 119 -13.74 16.09 -1.66
C LYS A 119 -14.15 17.55 -1.92
N THR A 120 -13.38 18.51 -1.40
CA THR A 120 -13.64 19.96 -1.54
C THR A 120 -12.61 20.69 -2.38
N GLY A 121 -11.68 19.96 -3.02
CA GLY A 121 -10.59 20.53 -3.82
C GLY A 121 -10.99 20.96 -5.23
N ASP A 122 -10.16 21.81 -5.84
CA ASP A 122 -10.21 22.18 -7.26
C ASP A 122 -8.92 21.67 -7.96
N ASP A 123 -9.07 20.76 -8.92
CA ASP A 123 -7.95 20.12 -9.64
C ASP A 123 -7.21 21.03 -10.63
N ARG A 124 -7.73 22.24 -10.89
CA ARG A 124 -7.13 23.21 -11.79
C ARG A 124 -6.09 24.12 -11.14
N LYS A 125 -6.01 24.14 -9.80
CA LYS A 125 -5.15 25.08 -9.06
C LYS A 125 -3.66 24.73 -9.13
N TYR A 126 -3.33 23.45 -9.16
CA TYR A 126 -1.95 22.96 -9.16
C TYR A 126 -1.76 21.92 -10.27
N LYS A 127 -0.49 21.62 -10.57
CA LYS A 127 -0.12 20.49 -11.43
C LYS A 127 0.87 19.63 -10.67
N LEU A 128 0.59 18.35 -10.57
CA LEU A 128 1.49 17.35 -10.01
C LEU A 128 1.98 16.44 -11.15
N PRO A 129 3.24 15.97 -11.07
CA PRO A 129 3.75 15.03 -12.06
C PRO A 129 3.03 13.68 -11.90
N ILE A 130 2.74 13.03 -13.02
CA ILE A 130 2.35 11.63 -13.04
C ILE A 130 3.64 10.82 -13.10
N GLY A 131 3.82 9.92 -12.14
CA GLY A 131 4.99 9.06 -12.11
C GLY A 131 4.99 8.10 -13.29
N HIS A 132 5.97 8.24 -14.19
CA HIS A 132 6.19 7.34 -15.31
C HIS A 132 7.54 6.65 -15.14
N VAL A 133 7.59 5.36 -15.49
CA VAL A 133 8.83 4.56 -15.48
C VAL A 133 9.14 4.15 -16.92
N ASP A 134 10.22 4.70 -17.46
CA ASP A 134 10.62 4.44 -18.84
C ASP A 134 10.89 2.95 -19.08
N GLY A 135 10.33 2.43 -20.16
CA GLY A 135 10.51 1.04 -20.56
C GLY A 135 9.73 0.01 -19.77
N CYS A 136 8.91 0.42 -18.79
CA CYS A 136 8.12 -0.47 -17.94
C CYS A 136 6.66 0.00 -17.87
N GLN A 137 5.80 -0.64 -18.66
CA GLN A 137 4.41 -0.20 -18.85
C GLN A 137 3.57 -0.20 -17.56
N TYR A 138 3.83 -1.09 -16.62
CA TYR A 138 3.04 -1.29 -15.42
C TYR A 138 3.74 -0.87 -14.13
N ASP A 139 4.99 -0.43 -14.22
CA ASP A 139 5.69 0.07 -13.05
C ASP A 139 5.28 1.51 -12.72
N MET A 140 5.37 1.84 -11.45
CA MET A 140 4.93 3.10 -10.88
C MET A 140 6.08 3.79 -10.13
N SER A 141 5.99 5.13 -9.99
CA SER A 141 6.92 5.92 -9.18
C SER A 141 6.13 7.01 -8.44
N PHE A 142 6.35 7.15 -7.15
CA PHE A 142 5.65 8.11 -6.29
C PHE A 142 6.59 9.12 -5.63
N SER A 143 7.92 8.94 -5.69
CA SER A 143 8.89 9.85 -5.06
C SER A 143 8.88 11.24 -5.66
N GLY A 144 8.69 11.35 -6.99
CA GLY A 144 8.53 12.62 -7.69
C GLY A 144 7.30 13.40 -7.25
N LEU A 145 6.18 12.70 -7.03
CA LEU A 145 4.93 13.28 -6.55
C LEU A 145 5.10 13.89 -5.14
N LYS A 146 5.70 13.14 -4.23
CA LYS A 146 6.04 13.62 -2.88
C LYS A 146 6.89 14.90 -2.93
N THR A 147 7.94 14.89 -3.74
CA THR A 147 8.84 16.04 -3.89
C THR A 147 8.12 17.28 -4.44
N ALA A 148 7.22 17.09 -5.41
CA ALA A 148 6.42 18.17 -5.97
C ALA A 148 5.51 18.82 -4.90
N VAL A 149 4.85 18.02 -4.05
CA VAL A 149 4.02 18.55 -2.96
C VAL A 149 4.85 19.33 -1.94
N ILE A 150 6.02 18.81 -1.55
CA ILE A 150 6.92 19.49 -0.63
C ILE A 150 7.35 20.85 -1.20
N ASN A 151 7.73 20.89 -2.48
CA ASN A 151 8.15 22.13 -3.15
C ASN A 151 7.01 23.16 -3.24
N LEU A 152 5.79 22.71 -3.53
CA LEU A 152 4.61 23.60 -3.54
C LEU A 152 4.33 24.16 -2.15
N ALA A 153 4.41 23.35 -1.10
CA ALA A 153 4.22 23.80 0.27
C ALA A 153 5.26 24.85 0.69
N HIS A 154 6.54 24.59 0.43
CA HIS A 154 7.62 25.54 0.71
C HIS A 154 7.49 26.85 -0.11
N THR A 155 7.09 26.75 -1.38
CA THR A 155 6.87 27.94 -2.21
C THR A 155 5.74 28.81 -1.69
N ALA A 156 4.64 28.21 -1.27
CA ALA A 156 3.52 28.94 -0.66
C ALA A 156 3.95 29.63 0.64
N GLU A 157 4.69 28.92 1.50
CA GLU A 157 5.22 29.47 2.74
C GLU A 157 6.15 30.66 2.51
N GLN A 158 7.09 30.55 1.56
CA GLN A 158 8.03 31.64 1.20
C GLN A 158 7.32 32.88 0.66
N LYS A 159 6.22 32.69 -0.07
CA LYS A 159 5.42 33.79 -0.62
C LYS A 159 4.40 34.36 0.39
N GLY A 160 4.21 33.72 1.54
CA GLY A 160 3.16 34.07 2.49
C GLY A 160 1.75 33.81 1.95
N GLU A 161 1.61 32.93 0.95
CA GLU A 161 0.33 32.57 0.34
C GLU A 161 -0.28 31.35 1.05
N PRO A 162 -1.60 31.32 1.27
CA PRO A 162 -2.25 30.15 1.84
C PRO A 162 -2.21 28.98 0.86
N LEU A 163 -1.66 27.85 1.28
CA LEU A 163 -1.69 26.61 0.52
C LEU A 163 -3.10 26.01 0.51
N ASP A 164 -3.68 25.80 -0.67
CA ASP A 164 -4.96 25.10 -0.80
C ASP A 164 -4.73 23.59 -0.68
N LYS A 165 -4.78 23.11 0.56
CA LYS A 165 -4.55 21.72 0.92
C LYS A 165 -5.58 20.78 0.30
N ALA A 166 -6.83 21.21 0.13
CA ALA A 166 -7.89 20.39 -0.45
C ALA A 166 -7.65 20.12 -1.94
N SER A 167 -7.21 21.13 -2.67
CA SER A 167 -6.86 21.00 -4.08
C SER A 167 -5.64 20.11 -4.30
N LEU A 168 -4.63 20.21 -3.43
CA LEU A 168 -3.49 19.28 -3.47
C LEU A 168 -3.89 17.84 -3.12
N ALA A 169 -4.73 17.66 -2.12
CA ALA A 169 -5.25 16.35 -1.74
C ALA A 169 -6.04 15.70 -2.89
N LEU A 170 -6.84 16.49 -3.62
CA LEU A 170 -7.58 15.98 -4.79
C LEU A 170 -6.64 15.50 -5.91
N LEU A 171 -5.57 16.25 -6.20
CA LEU A 171 -4.59 15.86 -7.20
C LEU A 171 -3.80 14.62 -6.78
N LEU A 172 -3.41 14.52 -5.51
CA LEU A 172 -2.73 13.33 -4.97
C LEU A 172 -3.58 12.07 -5.13
N ARG A 173 -4.89 12.18 -4.98
CA ARG A 173 -5.82 11.06 -5.14
C ARG A 173 -5.99 10.61 -6.60
N ARG A 174 -5.76 11.51 -7.56
CA ARG A 174 -5.95 11.24 -9.01
C ARG A 174 -4.73 10.64 -9.70
N VAL A 175 -3.58 10.78 -9.10
CA VAL A 175 -2.31 10.21 -9.58
C VAL A 175 -2.13 8.80 -9.07
#